data_37e12a5a35c913daa402bd6771e9f43a
#
_entry.id   37e12a5a35c913daa402bd6771e9f43a
#
_cell.length_a   1.000
_cell.length_b   1.000
_cell.length_c   1.000
_cell.angle_alpha   90.00
_cell.angle_beta   90.00
_cell.angle_gamma   90.00
#
_symmetry.space_group_name_H-M   'P 1'
#
loop_
_entity.id
_entity.type
_entity.pdbx_description
1 polymer ?
#
loop_
_entity_poly.entity_id
_entity_poly.type
_entity_poly.pdbx_seq_one_letter_code
_entity_poly.pdbx_strand_id
1 'polypeptide(L)'
;MGEVYKARDTRLDRTVAIKVLSASLGRDPQFCERFDREARAISQLGHSHICTLYDVGEHDGTPFLVMQYLEGETLEAGLKRRPLPLDESLRYAIQIADALDSARSAPRSLVRRSIRSLPK
;
A
#
# COMPACT_ATOMS: atom_id res chain seq x y z
N MET A 1 6.28 6.94 -10.31
CA MET A 1 5.34 6.34 -9.36
C MET A 1 4.01 7.03 -9.52
N GLY A 2 2.91 6.33 -9.29
CA GLY A 2 1.59 6.87 -9.54
C GLY A 2 1.11 7.91 -8.54
N GLU A 3 0.02 8.57 -8.86
CA GLU A 3 -0.65 9.53 -8.01
C GLU A 3 -1.59 8.83 -7.02
N VAL A 4 -1.81 9.44 -5.86
CA VAL A 4 -2.71 8.93 -4.82
C VAL A 4 -3.81 9.95 -4.58
N TYR A 5 -5.05 9.47 -4.62
CA TYR A 5 -6.26 10.29 -4.42
C TYR A 5 -7.04 9.78 -3.22
N LYS A 6 -7.58 10.72 -2.44
CA LYS A 6 -8.61 10.43 -1.46
C LYS A 6 -9.96 10.35 -2.19
N ALA A 7 -10.69 9.28 -2.02
CA ALA A 7 -11.95 9.04 -2.69
C ALA A 7 -12.99 8.43 -1.75
N ARG A 8 -14.24 8.43 -2.18
CA ARG A 8 -15.33 7.77 -1.48
C ARG A 8 -15.81 6.56 -2.27
N ASP A 9 -15.78 5.41 -1.66
CA ASP A 9 -16.45 4.22 -2.14
C ASP A 9 -17.93 4.33 -1.82
N THR A 10 -18.72 4.66 -2.83
CA THR A 10 -20.17 4.91 -2.66
C THR A 10 -20.97 3.63 -2.43
N ARG A 11 -20.43 2.49 -2.85
CA ARG A 11 -21.10 1.20 -2.68
C ARG A 11 -21.04 0.69 -1.24
N LEU A 12 -19.90 0.85 -0.60
CA LEU A 12 -19.67 0.43 0.79
C LEU A 12 -19.64 1.61 1.77
N ASP A 13 -19.89 2.82 1.27
CA ASP A 13 -19.98 4.05 2.06
C ASP A 13 -18.76 4.30 2.95
N ARG A 14 -17.57 4.24 2.37
CA ARG A 14 -16.31 4.42 3.10
C ARG A 14 -15.31 5.29 2.33
N THR A 15 -14.43 5.96 3.08
CA THR A 15 -13.30 6.69 2.50
C THR A 15 -12.18 5.72 2.15
N VAL A 16 -11.62 5.85 0.96
CA VAL A 16 -10.52 5.02 0.44
C VAL A 16 -9.42 5.88 -0.14
N ALA A 17 -8.24 5.31 -0.29
CA ALA A 17 -7.16 5.86 -1.09
C ALA A 17 -7.09 5.11 -2.42
N ILE A 18 -7.02 5.84 -3.52
CA ILE A 18 -6.83 5.27 -4.85
C ILE A 18 -5.44 5.64 -5.33
N LYS A 19 -4.61 4.63 -5.56
CA LYS A 19 -3.28 4.81 -6.14
C LYS A 19 -3.31 4.45 -7.62
N VAL A 20 -3.12 5.44 -8.47
CA VAL A 20 -3.10 5.28 -9.93
C VAL A 20 -1.67 4.97 -10.35
N LEU A 21 -1.48 3.90 -11.11
CA LEU A 21 -0.18 3.50 -11.63
C LEU A 21 0.06 4.12 -13.01
N SER A 22 1.28 3.99 -13.52
CA SER A 22 1.60 4.50 -14.85
C SER A 22 0.81 3.75 -15.93
N ALA A 23 0.26 4.49 -16.90
CA ALA A 23 -0.44 3.91 -18.04
C ALA A 23 0.45 2.96 -18.87
N SER A 24 1.77 3.18 -18.88
CA SER A 24 2.73 2.30 -19.54
C SER A 24 2.75 0.90 -18.94
N LEU A 25 2.48 0.77 -17.64
CA LEU A 25 2.39 -0.53 -16.96
C LEU A 25 1.15 -1.31 -17.37
N GLY A 26 0.04 -0.62 -17.64
CA GLY A 26 -1.19 -1.25 -18.11
C GLY A 26 -1.09 -1.84 -19.52
N ARG A 27 -0.09 -1.44 -20.29
CA ARG A 27 0.17 -1.97 -21.64
C ARG A 27 1.06 -3.22 -21.65
N ASP A 28 1.66 -3.56 -20.52
CA ASP A 28 2.51 -4.75 -20.39
C ASP A 28 1.67 -5.93 -19.88
N PRO A 29 1.36 -6.95 -20.74
CA PRO A 29 0.56 -8.09 -20.32
C PRO A 29 1.17 -8.90 -19.18
N GLN A 30 2.49 -9.02 -19.13
CA GLN A 30 3.18 -9.73 -18.04
C GLN A 30 3.04 -8.98 -16.71
N PHE A 31 3.09 -7.66 -16.76
CA PHE A 31 2.84 -6.84 -15.58
C PHE A 31 1.40 -7.01 -15.10
N CYS A 32 0.40 -6.92 -15.98
CA CYS A 32 -1.00 -7.05 -15.61
C CYS A 32 -1.31 -8.40 -14.97
N GLU A 33 -0.86 -9.49 -15.57
CA GLU A 33 -1.08 -10.84 -15.03
C GLU A 33 -0.45 -11.02 -13.65
N ARG A 34 0.79 -10.58 -13.50
CA ARG A 34 1.48 -10.64 -12.22
C ARG A 34 0.85 -9.73 -11.18
N PHE A 35 0.45 -8.53 -11.57
CA PHE A 35 -0.22 -7.55 -10.72
C PHE A 35 -1.51 -8.09 -10.12
N ASP A 36 -2.39 -8.68 -10.92
CA ASP A 36 -3.65 -9.26 -10.46
C ASP A 36 -3.43 -10.42 -9.49
N ARG A 37 -2.49 -11.31 -9.81
CA ARG A 37 -2.17 -12.45 -8.96
C ARG A 37 -1.60 -12.02 -7.60
N GLU A 38 -0.66 -11.08 -7.62
CA GLU A 38 -0.01 -10.59 -6.41
C GLU A 38 -0.97 -9.74 -5.56
N ALA A 39 -1.83 -8.95 -6.19
CA ALA A 39 -2.84 -8.17 -5.51
C ALA A 39 -3.85 -9.06 -4.76
N ARG A 40 -4.27 -10.15 -5.35
CA ARG A 40 -5.14 -11.14 -4.68
C ARG A 40 -4.49 -11.73 -3.43
N ALA A 41 -3.21 -12.05 -3.50
CA ALA A 41 -2.46 -12.58 -2.35
C ALA A 41 -2.36 -11.54 -1.23
N ILE A 42 -2.08 -10.29 -1.56
CA ILE A 42 -1.96 -9.19 -0.59
C ILE A 42 -3.31 -8.83 0.03
N SER A 43 -4.39 -8.85 -0.72
CA SER A 43 -5.73 -8.53 -0.22
C SER A 43 -6.20 -9.48 0.90
N GLN A 44 -5.60 -10.67 0.99
CA GLN A 44 -5.88 -11.65 2.03
C GLN A 44 -5.06 -11.41 3.32
N LEU A 45 -4.08 -10.50 3.30
CA LEU A 45 -3.28 -10.16 4.47
C LEU A 45 -4.04 -9.20 5.37
N GLY A 46 -4.53 -9.71 6.50
CA GLY A 46 -5.10 -8.90 7.57
C GLY A 46 -4.05 -8.65 8.66
N HIS A 47 -3.49 -7.45 8.74
CA HIS A 47 -2.49 -7.09 9.74
C HIS A 47 -2.60 -5.61 10.11
N SER A 48 -2.52 -5.28 11.40
CA SER A 48 -2.68 -3.91 11.90
C SER A 48 -1.61 -2.94 11.41
N HIS A 49 -0.43 -3.43 11.00
CA HIS A 49 0.68 -2.62 10.51
C HIS A 49 0.93 -2.76 9.01
N ILE A 50 -0.05 -3.29 8.28
CA ILE A 50 -0.07 -3.36 6.82
C ILE A 50 -1.31 -2.64 6.31
N CYS A 51 -1.11 -1.68 5.39
CA CYS A 51 -2.23 -1.02 4.72
C CYS A 51 -3.06 -2.04 3.94
N THR A 52 -4.35 -2.11 4.24
CA THR A 52 -5.25 -3.06 3.61
C THR A 52 -5.50 -2.69 2.16
N LEU A 53 -5.28 -3.63 1.25
CA LEU A 53 -5.68 -3.52 -0.14
C LEU A 53 -7.12 -4.05 -0.29
N TYR A 54 -8.02 -3.19 -0.73
CA TYR A 54 -9.43 -3.53 -0.89
C TYR A 54 -9.75 -4.09 -2.26
N ASP A 55 -9.17 -3.49 -3.30
CA ASP A 55 -9.48 -3.85 -4.68
C ASP A 55 -8.40 -3.38 -5.65
N VAL A 56 -8.42 -3.91 -6.83
CA VAL A 56 -7.61 -3.46 -7.96
C VAL A 56 -8.50 -3.30 -9.18
N GLY A 57 -8.16 -2.40 -10.06
CA GLY A 57 -8.94 -2.19 -11.28
C GLY A 57 -8.12 -1.52 -12.36
N GLU A 58 -8.79 -1.26 -13.46
CA GLU A 58 -8.24 -0.57 -14.63
C GLU A 58 -9.27 0.42 -15.14
N HIS A 59 -8.82 1.59 -15.51
CA HIS A 59 -9.64 2.60 -16.17
C HIS A 59 -8.87 3.18 -17.35
N ASP A 60 -9.44 3.03 -18.56
CA ASP A 60 -8.81 3.45 -19.82
C ASP A 60 -7.36 2.95 -19.97
N GLY A 61 -7.12 1.68 -19.67
CA GLY A 61 -5.80 1.05 -19.75
C GLY A 61 -4.82 1.42 -18.62
N THR A 62 -5.27 2.20 -17.65
CA THR A 62 -4.44 2.63 -16.52
C THR A 62 -4.81 1.83 -15.27
N PRO A 63 -3.90 1.00 -14.73
CA PRO A 63 -4.18 0.23 -13.54
C PRO A 63 -4.20 1.10 -12.29
N PHE A 64 -5.04 0.74 -11.33
CA PHE A 64 -5.13 1.42 -10.04
C PHE A 64 -5.34 0.43 -8.88
N LEU A 65 -4.97 0.87 -7.70
CA LEU A 65 -5.18 0.17 -6.43
C LEU A 65 -6.20 0.94 -5.59
N VAL A 66 -7.14 0.23 -4.99
CA VAL A 66 -8.05 0.78 -3.96
C VAL A 66 -7.59 0.24 -2.61
N MET A 67 -7.22 1.13 -1.71
CA MET A 67 -6.66 0.74 -0.43
C MET A 67 -7.25 1.55 0.72
N GLN A 68 -6.98 1.09 1.92
CA GLN A 68 -7.35 1.78 3.14
C GLN A 68 -6.82 3.22 3.12
N TYR A 69 -7.69 4.17 3.42
CA TYR A 69 -7.28 5.55 3.66
C TYR A 69 -6.75 5.66 5.09
N LEU A 70 -5.53 6.13 5.21
CA LEU A 70 -4.86 6.31 6.50
C LEU A 70 -4.64 7.81 6.73
N GLU A 71 -5.09 8.30 7.86
CA GLU A 71 -4.82 9.66 8.31
C GLU A 71 -3.47 9.74 9.01
N GLY A 72 -2.80 10.87 8.90
CA GLY A 72 -1.50 11.10 9.49
C GLY A 72 -0.44 11.51 8.49
N GLU A 73 0.81 11.41 8.89
CA GLU A 73 1.96 11.73 8.06
C GLU A 73 2.79 10.49 7.74
N THR A 74 3.56 10.56 6.67
CA THR A 74 4.52 9.50 6.34
C THR A 74 5.73 9.55 7.29
N LEU A 75 6.39 8.41 7.45
CA LEU A 75 7.64 8.35 8.21
C LEU A 75 8.70 9.31 7.63
N GLU A 76 8.77 9.42 6.32
CA GLU A 76 9.65 10.36 5.63
C GLU A 76 9.39 11.82 6.05
N ALA A 77 8.12 12.25 6.05
CA ALA A 77 7.74 13.59 6.46
C ALA A 77 8.07 13.85 7.94
N GLY A 78 7.82 12.88 8.79
CA GLY A 78 8.16 12.97 10.21
C GLY A 78 9.67 13.09 10.45
N LEU A 79 10.48 12.33 9.74
CA LEU A 79 11.96 12.37 9.83
C LEU A 79 12.54 13.69 9.30
N LYS A 80 11.94 14.28 8.27
CA LYS A 80 12.34 15.61 7.77
C LYS A 80 12.09 16.72 8.80
N ARG A 81 11.09 16.56 9.65
CA ARG A 81 10.74 17.54 10.66
C ARG A 81 11.62 17.43 11.90
N ARG A 82 11.90 16.24 12.38
CA ARG A 82 12.76 15.96 13.55
C ARG A 82 13.30 14.54 13.53
N PRO A 83 14.46 14.29 14.18
CA PRO A 83 14.90 12.92 14.45
C PRO A 83 13.88 12.20 15.34
N LEU A 84 13.71 10.89 15.13
CA LEU A 84 12.86 10.08 16.00
C LEU A 84 13.55 9.83 17.34
N PRO A 85 12.84 9.97 18.47
CA PRO A 85 13.32 9.46 19.76
C PRO A 85 13.59 7.96 19.68
N LEU A 86 14.52 7.47 20.53
CA LEU A 86 14.94 6.07 20.50
C LEU A 86 13.76 5.11 20.74
N ASP A 87 12.88 5.42 21.69
CA ASP A 87 11.69 4.61 21.99
C ASP A 87 10.72 4.51 20.81
N GLU A 88 10.48 5.62 20.10
CA GLU A 88 9.67 5.61 18.88
C GLU A 88 10.33 4.81 17.77
N SER A 89 11.63 4.96 17.58
CA SER A 89 12.38 4.20 16.57
C SER A 89 12.30 2.69 16.81
N LEU A 90 12.45 2.25 18.05
CA LEU A 90 12.33 0.85 18.42
C LEU A 90 10.91 0.33 18.23
N ARG A 91 9.89 1.11 18.59
CA ARG A 91 8.49 0.75 18.39
C ARG A 91 8.17 0.55 16.91
N TYR A 92 8.58 1.47 16.04
CA TYR A 92 8.37 1.34 14.60
C TYR A 92 9.14 0.17 14.01
N ALA A 93 10.36 -0.08 14.46
CA ALA A 93 11.15 -1.23 14.00
C ALA A 93 10.46 -2.55 14.34
N ILE A 94 9.90 -2.69 15.53
CA ILE A 94 9.13 -3.88 15.95
C ILE A 94 7.87 -4.04 15.11
N GLN A 95 7.12 -2.97 14.87
CA GLN A 95 5.91 -3.01 14.04
C GLN A 95 6.21 -3.40 12.59
N ILE A 96 7.29 -2.86 12.02
CA ILE A 96 7.73 -3.21 10.66
C ILE A 96 8.18 -4.67 10.60
N ALA A 97 8.94 -5.14 11.57
CA ALA A 97 9.38 -6.53 11.64
C ALA A 97 8.20 -7.50 11.74
N ASP A 98 7.19 -7.18 12.54
CA ASP A 98 5.97 -7.97 12.68
C ASP A 98 5.17 -8.01 11.38
N ALA A 99 5.02 -6.86 10.70
CA ALA A 99 4.39 -6.78 9.40
C ALA A 99 5.12 -7.63 8.35
N LEU A 100 6.45 -7.58 8.32
CA LEU A 100 7.29 -8.36 7.40
C LEU A 100 7.17 -9.86 7.66
N ASP A 101 7.10 -10.26 8.92
CA ASP A 101 6.91 -11.66 9.29
C ASP A 101 5.56 -12.19 8.79
N SER A 102 4.50 -11.44 8.97
CA SER A 102 3.16 -11.78 8.44
C SER A 102 3.12 -11.83 6.91
N ALA A 103 3.91 -11.01 6.24
CA ALA A 103 3.98 -10.94 4.79
C ALA A 103 4.89 -11.99 4.13
N ARG A 104 5.53 -12.87 4.90
CA ARG A 104 6.48 -13.88 4.38
C ARG A 104 5.90 -14.80 3.30
N SER A 105 4.62 -15.11 3.40
CA SER A 105 3.91 -15.97 2.43
C SER A 105 3.45 -15.21 1.19
N ALA A 106 3.57 -13.87 1.16
CA ALA A 106 3.16 -13.04 0.06
C ALA A 106 4.29 -12.83 -0.99
N PRO A 107 3.96 -12.57 -2.26
CA PRO A 107 4.95 -12.27 -3.29
C PRO A 107 5.81 -11.05 -2.94
N ARG A 108 7.14 -11.20 -3.05
CA ARG A 108 8.13 -10.23 -2.56
C ARG A 108 8.07 -8.84 -3.21
N SER A 109 7.61 -8.74 -4.44
CA SER A 109 7.67 -7.48 -5.20
C SER A 109 6.66 -6.43 -4.73
N LEU A 110 5.47 -6.84 -4.32
CA LEU A 110 4.42 -5.93 -3.84
C LEU A 110 4.55 -5.60 -2.35
N VAL A 111 5.07 -6.52 -1.55
CA VAL A 111 5.37 -6.28 -0.14
C VAL A 111 6.33 -5.10 0.02
N ARG A 112 7.36 -5.01 -0.79
CA ARG A 112 8.30 -3.88 -0.78
C ARG A 112 7.63 -2.53 -1.07
N ARG A 113 6.62 -2.50 -1.94
CA ARG A 113 5.90 -1.27 -2.29
C ARG A 113 4.90 -0.87 -1.21
N SER A 114 4.24 -1.84 -0.59
CA SER A 114 3.30 -1.58 0.51
C SER A 114 3.97 -1.02 1.76
N ILE A 115 5.18 -1.50 2.08
CA ILE A 115 5.94 -1.03 3.24
C ILE A 115 6.44 0.41 3.07
N ARG A 116 6.78 0.82 1.84
CA ARG A 116 7.19 2.21 1.57
C ARG A 116 6.07 3.25 1.73
N SER A 117 4.84 2.81 1.71
CA SER A 117 3.66 3.66 1.86
C SER A 117 2.98 3.52 3.22
N LEU A 118 3.65 2.96 4.23
CA LEU A 118 3.12 2.90 5.59
C LEU A 118 2.99 4.33 6.15
N PRO A 119 1.76 4.85 6.28
CA PRO A 119 1.53 6.05 7.08
C PRO A 119 1.61 5.67 8.56
N LYS A 120 1.99 6.60 9.34
CA LYS A 120 2.01 6.46 10.80
C LYS A 120 0.61 6.38 11.39
#